data_0c77bd3129ef0631cdb99211a9b5ac37
#
_entry.id   0c77bd3129ef0631cdb99211a9b5ac37
#
_cell.length_a   1.000
_cell.length_b   1.000
_cell.length_c   1.000
_cell.angle_alpha   90.00
_cell.angle_beta   90.00
_cell.angle_gamma   90.00
#
_symmetry.space_group_name_H-M   'P 1'
#
loop_
_entity.id
_entity.type
_entity.pdbx_description
1 polymer ?
#
loop_
_entity_poly.entity_id
_entity_poly.type
_entity_poly.pdbx_seq_one_letter_code
_entity_poly.pdbx_strand_id
1 'polypeptide(L)'
;LFEANGISRINDFLLTLDRDQYDLIKKKLLIGVHENIEITRFNKSKNNMVTQVFCSAIPVTYNNIKTDMLEPFSRLILEASYEATLLAGALNSLRYKSDSVYLTLLGGGAFGNDESWIISSIEKAFKETFRYGLDVKIVCYDEPSIELQNFIKSYS
;
A
#
# COMPACT_ATOMS: atom_id res chain seq x y z
N LEU A 1 10.72 18.23 2.08
CA LEU A 1 11.96 17.49 2.41
C LEU A 1 11.99 17.23 3.91
N PHE A 2 12.38 16.04 4.31
CA PHE A 2 12.53 15.69 5.72
C PHE A 2 13.88 16.18 6.25
N GLU A 3 13.95 16.43 7.55
CA GLU A 3 15.19 16.67 8.26
C GLU A 3 15.68 15.39 8.93
N ALA A 4 16.99 15.11 8.85
CA ALA A 4 17.59 13.89 9.39
C ALA A 4 17.29 13.70 10.90
N ASN A 5 17.33 14.79 11.67
CA ASN A 5 17.00 14.77 13.11
C ASN A 5 15.52 14.42 13.36
N GLY A 6 14.61 14.91 12.50
CA GLY A 6 13.19 14.56 12.59
C GLY A 6 12.95 13.08 12.33
N ILE A 7 13.60 12.52 11.31
CA ILE A 7 13.52 11.09 10.96
C ILE A 7 14.13 10.22 12.07
N SER A 8 15.29 10.60 12.63
CA SER A 8 15.88 9.87 13.77
C SER A 8 14.89 9.77 14.94
N ARG A 9 14.26 10.87 15.31
CA ARG A 9 13.26 10.88 16.41
C ARG A 9 12.05 10.01 16.11
N ILE A 10 11.60 9.95 14.86
CA ILE A 10 10.51 9.05 14.44
C ILE A 10 10.96 7.61 14.59
N ASN A 11 12.16 7.27 14.09
CA ASN A 11 12.69 5.91 14.19
C ASN A 11 12.88 5.48 15.65
N ASP A 12 13.46 6.35 16.49
CA ASP A 12 13.63 6.08 17.93
C ASP A 12 12.27 5.80 18.58
N PHE A 13 11.25 6.58 18.23
CA PHE A 13 9.89 6.34 18.72
C PHE A 13 9.33 5.01 18.22
N LEU A 14 9.46 4.69 16.93
CA LEU A 14 8.96 3.42 16.36
C LEU A 14 9.62 2.20 17.02
N LEU A 15 10.89 2.30 17.43
CA LEU A 15 11.60 1.24 18.14
C LEU A 15 11.09 0.99 19.56
N THR A 16 10.40 1.97 20.18
CA THR A 16 9.82 1.81 21.52
C THR A 16 8.47 1.11 21.52
N LEU A 17 7.85 0.95 20.35
CA LEU A 17 6.51 0.42 20.22
C LEU A 17 6.50 -1.11 20.28
N ASP A 18 5.55 -1.66 21.02
CA ASP A 18 5.13 -3.04 20.84
C ASP A 18 4.23 -3.19 19.59
N ARG A 19 3.87 -4.42 19.27
CA ARG A 19 3.06 -4.73 18.08
C ARG A 19 1.71 -4.02 18.12
N ASP A 20 1.02 -4.04 19.25
CA ASP A 20 -0.33 -3.46 19.35
C ASP A 20 -0.28 -1.93 19.19
N GLN A 21 0.74 -1.29 19.78
CA GLN A 21 0.98 0.13 19.64
C GLN A 21 1.32 0.52 18.20
N TYR A 22 2.15 -0.28 17.52
CA TYR A 22 2.48 -0.07 16.11
C TYR A 22 1.23 -0.17 15.23
N ASP A 23 0.38 -1.17 15.46
CA ASP A 23 -0.88 -1.33 14.74
C ASP A 23 -1.88 -0.20 15.01
N LEU A 24 -1.90 0.34 16.23
CA LEU A 24 -2.70 1.52 16.54
C LEU A 24 -2.23 2.76 15.76
N ILE A 25 -0.93 2.92 15.54
CA ILE A 25 -0.38 4.03 14.73
C ILE A 25 -0.73 3.84 13.26
N LYS A 26 -0.58 2.63 12.71
CA LYS A 26 -1.02 2.35 11.33
C LYS A 26 -2.47 2.77 11.09
N LYS A 27 -3.37 2.50 12.03
CA LYS A 27 -4.79 2.85 11.97
C LYS A 27 -5.08 4.36 12.02
N LYS A 28 -4.07 5.21 12.28
CA LYS A 28 -4.20 6.67 12.20
C LYS A 28 -3.98 7.21 10.79
N LEU A 29 -3.43 6.40 9.87
CA LEU A 29 -3.31 6.82 8.48
C LEU A 29 -4.71 6.97 7.88
N LEU A 30 -4.93 8.09 7.21
CA LEU A 30 -6.13 8.34 6.43
C LEU A 30 -5.81 8.24 4.95
N ILE A 31 -6.71 7.60 4.21
CA ILE A 31 -6.65 7.49 2.75
C ILE A 31 -7.86 8.20 2.13
N GLY A 32 -7.70 8.67 0.90
CA GLY A 32 -8.84 9.16 0.11
C GLY A 32 -9.55 7.99 -0.56
N VAL A 33 -10.89 8.00 -0.57
CA VAL A 33 -11.68 6.99 -1.28
C VAL A 33 -12.78 7.68 -2.09
N HIS A 34 -12.80 7.41 -3.40
CA HIS A 34 -13.91 7.74 -4.28
C HIS A 34 -14.67 6.47 -4.60
N GLU A 35 -15.83 6.32 -3.99
CA GLU A 35 -16.64 5.10 -4.13
C GLU A 35 -17.51 5.16 -5.38
N ASN A 36 -17.59 4.02 -6.08
CA ASN A 36 -18.56 3.75 -7.14
C ASN A 36 -18.63 4.87 -8.20
N ILE A 37 -17.48 5.24 -8.74
CA ILE A 37 -17.36 6.25 -9.81
C ILE A 37 -17.34 5.61 -11.18
N GLU A 38 -17.94 6.28 -12.17
CA GLU A 38 -17.98 5.79 -13.54
C GLU A 38 -16.66 6.04 -14.28
N ILE A 39 -16.14 5.00 -14.95
CA ILE A 39 -15.03 5.12 -15.90
C ILE A 39 -15.60 5.48 -17.27
N THR A 40 -15.41 6.74 -17.68
CA THR A 40 -15.97 7.26 -18.96
C THR A 40 -15.07 7.02 -20.18
N ARG A 41 -13.81 6.63 -19.96
CA ARG A 41 -12.76 6.69 -21.01
C ARG A 41 -12.81 5.57 -22.05
N PHE A 42 -13.35 4.39 -21.75
CA PHE A 42 -13.16 3.19 -22.59
C PHE A 42 -14.41 2.56 -23.18
N ASN A 43 -15.61 2.91 -22.76
CA ASN A 43 -16.81 2.38 -23.40
C ASN A 43 -18.07 3.13 -22.97
N LYS A 44 -18.68 3.87 -23.89
CA LYS A 44 -19.93 4.61 -23.64
C LYS A 44 -21.16 3.73 -23.39
N SER A 45 -21.04 2.41 -23.54
CA SER A 45 -22.18 1.47 -23.50
C SER A 45 -22.25 0.58 -22.26
N LYS A 46 -21.28 0.69 -21.32
CA LYS A 46 -21.31 -0.05 -20.06
C LYS A 46 -20.98 0.90 -18.91
N ASN A 47 -21.84 0.94 -17.91
CA ASN A 47 -21.58 1.59 -16.63
C ASN A 47 -20.48 0.80 -15.89
N ASN A 48 -19.22 1.05 -16.25
CA ASN A 48 -18.08 0.46 -15.54
C ASN A 48 -17.84 1.33 -14.29
N MET A 49 -18.30 0.83 -13.15
CA MET A 49 -18.12 1.50 -11.87
C MET A 49 -16.90 0.95 -11.15
N VAL A 50 -16.12 1.82 -10.55
CA VAL A 50 -14.95 1.46 -9.74
C VAL A 50 -14.91 2.28 -8.46
N THR A 51 -14.26 1.74 -7.45
CA THR A 51 -13.84 2.51 -6.27
C THR A 51 -12.35 2.80 -6.40
N GLN A 52 -11.97 4.06 -6.33
CA GLN A 52 -10.57 4.50 -6.36
C GLN A 52 -10.09 4.82 -4.96
N VAL A 53 -8.90 4.33 -4.64
CA VAL A 53 -8.20 4.61 -3.37
C VAL A 53 -6.97 5.48 -3.66
N PHE A 54 -6.81 6.53 -2.87
CA PHE A 54 -5.71 7.49 -2.98
C PHE A 54 -4.89 7.45 -1.70
N CYS A 55 -3.66 6.99 -1.83
CA CYS A 55 -2.65 7.00 -0.79
C CYS A 55 -1.27 7.31 -1.42
N SER A 56 -0.26 7.58 -0.60
CA SER A 56 1.08 7.91 -1.08
C SER A 56 2.14 7.28 -0.21
N ALA A 57 3.25 6.89 -0.82
CA ALA A 57 4.47 6.49 -0.12
C ALA A 57 5.33 7.71 0.23
N ILE A 58 6.35 7.48 1.06
CA ILE A 58 7.40 8.47 1.35
C ILE A 58 8.27 8.67 0.10
N PRO A 59 8.57 9.91 -0.31
CA PRO A 59 9.44 10.18 -1.45
C PRO A 59 10.93 10.06 -1.06
N VAL A 60 11.44 8.83 -1.01
CA VAL A 60 12.80 8.48 -0.53
C VAL A 60 13.88 9.20 -1.37
N THR A 61 13.78 9.13 -2.70
CA THR A 61 14.78 9.73 -3.62
C THR A 61 14.84 11.25 -3.59
N TYR A 62 13.81 11.92 -3.12
CA TYR A 62 13.77 13.38 -3.05
C TYR A 62 14.34 13.95 -1.74
N ASN A 63 14.92 13.10 -0.89
CA ASN A 63 15.52 13.50 0.38
C ASN A 63 17.03 13.31 0.37
N ASN A 64 17.76 14.25 1.02
CA ASN A 64 19.21 14.13 1.27
C ASN A 64 19.50 13.32 2.55
N ILE A 65 18.67 12.32 2.84
CA ILE A 65 18.79 11.43 3.99
C ILE A 65 19.13 10.04 3.46
N LYS A 66 19.98 9.31 4.17
CA LYS A 66 20.32 7.93 3.81
C LYS A 66 19.06 7.07 3.78
N THR A 67 18.95 6.22 2.77
CA THR A 67 17.77 5.38 2.52
C THR A 67 17.42 4.49 3.71
N ASP A 68 18.41 3.89 4.35
CA ASP A 68 18.25 3.05 5.54
C ASP A 68 17.65 3.81 6.74
N MET A 69 17.92 5.11 6.87
CA MET A 69 17.25 5.92 7.88
C MET A 69 15.77 6.17 7.58
N LEU A 70 15.38 6.15 6.31
CA LEU A 70 13.98 6.36 5.90
C LEU A 70 13.16 5.06 5.95
N GLU A 71 13.82 3.90 5.96
CA GLU A 71 13.16 2.60 5.89
C GLU A 71 12.07 2.37 6.95
N PRO A 72 12.31 2.57 8.29
CA PRO A 72 11.31 2.27 9.29
C PRO A 72 10.03 3.08 9.09
N PHE A 73 10.17 4.37 8.80
CA PHE A 73 9.03 5.25 8.56
C PHE A 73 8.34 4.95 7.22
N SER A 74 9.11 4.64 6.17
CA SER A 74 8.56 4.25 4.86
C SER A 74 7.75 2.97 4.97
N ARG A 75 8.26 1.96 5.68
CA ARG A 75 7.53 0.70 5.92
C ARG A 75 6.22 0.92 6.66
N LEU A 76 6.22 1.74 7.71
CA LEU A 76 5.00 2.09 8.44
C LEU A 76 3.93 2.66 7.50
N ILE A 77 4.30 3.61 6.65
CA ILE A 77 3.38 4.25 5.70
C ILE A 77 2.90 3.27 4.63
N LEU A 78 3.80 2.43 4.08
CA LEU A 78 3.45 1.42 3.09
C LEU A 78 2.50 0.37 3.67
N GLU A 79 2.81 -0.18 4.84
CA GLU A 79 1.98 -1.17 5.53
C GLU A 79 0.57 -0.61 5.80
N ALA A 80 0.50 0.61 6.35
CA ALA A 80 -0.77 1.27 6.62
C ALA A 80 -1.57 1.55 5.34
N SER A 81 -0.91 1.97 4.26
CA SER A 81 -1.54 2.26 2.97
C SER A 81 -2.11 1.01 2.31
N TYR A 82 -1.37 -0.09 2.28
CA TYR A 82 -1.84 -1.35 1.71
C TYR A 82 -2.96 -1.97 2.54
N GLU A 83 -2.83 -1.98 3.86
CA GLU A 83 -3.89 -2.48 4.76
C GLU A 83 -5.19 -1.68 4.57
N ALA A 84 -5.11 -0.36 4.59
CA ALA A 84 -6.28 0.50 4.38
C ALA A 84 -6.90 0.30 2.98
N THR A 85 -6.08 0.08 1.94
CA THR A 85 -6.55 -0.19 0.57
C THR A 85 -7.30 -1.52 0.49
N LEU A 86 -6.77 -2.58 1.09
CA LEU A 86 -7.44 -3.88 1.10
C LEU A 86 -8.71 -3.86 1.95
N LEU A 87 -8.73 -3.12 3.07
CA LEU A 87 -9.95 -2.92 3.86
C LEU A 87 -11.00 -2.14 3.08
N ALA A 88 -10.61 -1.12 2.30
CA ALA A 88 -11.51 -0.43 1.39
C ALA A 88 -12.06 -1.38 0.31
N GLY A 89 -11.23 -2.28 -0.21
CA GLY A 89 -11.65 -3.37 -1.10
C GLY A 89 -12.68 -4.30 -0.48
N ALA A 90 -12.49 -4.69 0.78
CA ALA A 90 -13.45 -5.51 1.53
C ALA A 90 -14.80 -4.80 1.71
N LEU A 91 -14.79 -3.50 2.05
CA LEU A 91 -16.01 -2.69 2.11
C LEU A 91 -16.69 -2.57 0.74
N ASN A 92 -15.91 -2.40 -0.32
CA ASN A 92 -16.41 -2.37 -1.70
C ASN A 92 -17.09 -3.69 -2.08
N SER A 93 -16.47 -4.83 -1.74
CA SER A 93 -17.06 -6.16 -1.98
C SER A 93 -18.41 -6.32 -1.27
N LEU A 94 -18.52 -5.88 -0.02
CA LEU A 94 -19.78 -5.93 0.72
C LEU A 94 -20.88 -5.05 0.09
N ARG A 95 -20.52 -3.85 -0.39
CA ARG A 95 -21.46 -2.86 -0.91
C ARG A 95 -21.87 -3.13 -2.36
N TYR A 96 -20.88 -3.44 -3.20
CA TYR A 96 -21.04 -3.49 -4.66
C TYR A 96 -20.82 -4.87 -5.28
N LYS A 97 -20.56 -5.90 -4.45
CA LYS A 97 -20.38 -7.29 -4.89
C LYS A 97 -19.19 -7.47 -5.86
N SER A 98 -18.16 -6.63 -5.73
CA SER A 98 -16.90 -6.72 -6.48
C SER A 98 -15.76 -6.94 -5.51
N ASP A 99 -15.12 -8.10 -5.61
CA ASP A 99 -14.02 -8.56 -4.76
C ASP A 99 -12.64 -8.30 -5.37
N SER A 100 -12.58 -7.90 -6.64
CA SER A 100 -11.33 -7.63 -7.34
C SER A 100 -10.68 -6.33 -6.86
N VAL A 101 -9.43 -6.42 -6.39
CA VAL A 101 -8.61 -5.29 -5.96
C VAL A 101 -7.32 -5.24 -6.79
N TYR A 102 -7.02 -4.08 -7.36
CA TYR A 102 -5.81 -3.84 -8.11
C TYR A 102 -4.86 -2.98 -7.29
N LEU A 103 -3.72 -3.55 -6.91
CA LEU A 103 -2.63 -2.85 -6.21
C LEU A 103 -1.54 -2.45 -7.20
N THR A 104 -0.91 -1.31 -6.96
CA THR A 104 0.34 -0.92 -7.63
C THR A 104 1.51 -1.04 -6.67
N LEU A 105 2.75 -1.07 -7.18
CA LEU A 105 3.96 -0.99 -6.36
C LEU A 105 4.14 0.46 -5.88
N LEU A 106 3.41 0.82 -4.82
CA LEU A 106 3.30 2.17 -4.29
C LEU A 106 4.67 2.73 -3.91
N GLY A 107 5.08 3.80 -4.58
CA GLY A 107 6.35 4.47 -4.33
C GLY A 107 7.59 3.76 -4.90
N GLY A 108 7.47 2.64 -5.62
CA GLY A 108 8.59 1.92 -6.22
C GLY A 108 9.22 2.60 -7.44
N GLY A 109 8.50 3.55 -8.08
CA GLY A 109 9.03 4.32 -9.20
C GLY A 109 9.84 5.54 -8.74
N ALA A 110 9.42 6.74 -9.14
CA ALA A 110 10.13 8.00 -8.86
C ALA A 110 10.39 8.28 -7.36
N PHE A 111 9.58 7.74 -6.45
CA PHE A 111 9.77 7.92 -5.01
C PHE A 111 10.88 7.03 -4.43
N GLY A 112 11.28 5.95 -5.13
CA GLY A 112 12.45 5.14 -4.80
C GLY A 112 12.33 4.34 -3.51
N ASN A 113 11.11 3.91 -3.12
CA ASN A 113 10.96 2.93 -2.06
C ASN A 113 11.50 1.58 -2.56
N ASP A 114 12.25 0.90 -1.72
CA ASP A 114 12.80 -0.41 -2.05
C ASP A 114 11.68 -1.43 -2.30
N GLU A 115 11.84 -2.27 -3.32
CA GLU A 115 10.82 -3.24 -3.71
C GLU A 115 10.56 -4.26 -2.60
N SER A 116 11.58 -4.65 -1.85
CA SER A 116 11.43 -5.56 -0.70
C SER A 116 10.55 -4.97 0.41
N TRP A 117 10.60 -3.63 0.60
CA TRP A 117 9.71 -2.95 1.55
C TRP A 117 8.27 -3.00 1.08
N ILE A 118 8.07 -2.78 -0.22
CA ILE A 118 6.75 -2.78 -0.85
C ILE A 118 6.14 -4.18 -0.77
N ILE A 119 6.87 -5.21 -1.21
CA ILE A 119 6.40 -6.60 -1.21
C ILE A 119 6.07 -7.06 0.21
N SER A 120 6.96 -6.81 1.18
CA SER A 120 6.70 -7.20 2.57
C SER A 120 5.50 -6.46 3.19
N SER A 121 5.25 -5.21 2.76
CA SER A 121 4.08 -4.44 3.22
C SER A 121 2.78 -4.98 2.62
N ILE A 122 2.79 -5.36 1.34
CA ILE A 122 1.66 -6.04 0.68
C ILE A 122 1.39 -7.38 1.38
N GLU A 123 2.44 -8.16 1.66
CA GLU A 123 2.31 -9.46 2.34
C GLU A 123 1.65 -9.33 3.72
N LYS A 124 2.09 -8.36 4.53
CA LYS A 124 1.49 -8.11 5.84
C LYS A 124 0.01 -7.72 5.71
N ALA A 125 -0.30 -6.77 4.82
CA ALA A 125 -1.67 -6.34 4.58
C ALA A 125 -2.56 -7.50 4.08
N PHE A 126 -2.04 -8.35 3.20
CA PHE A 126 -2.73 -9.53 2.69
C PHE A 126 -3.05 -10.52 3.82
N LYS A 127 -2.08 -10.82 4.70
CA LYS A 127 -2.29 -11.71 5.86
C LYS A 127 -3.39 -11.21 6.81
N GLU A 128 -3.45 -9.90 7.07
CA GLU A 128 -4.46 -9.29 7.93
C GLU A 128 -5.86 -9.28 7.29
N THR A 129 -5.95 -9.27 5.95
CA THR A 129 -7.19 -9.14 5.21
C THR A 129 -7.64 -10.41 4.48
N PHE A 130 -6.86 -11.49 4.56
CA PHE A 130 -7.10 -12.76 3.86
C PHE A 130 -8.51 -13.31 4.05
N ARG A 131 -9.07 -13.17 5.25
CA ARG A 131 -10.42 -13.61 5.61
C ARG A 131 -11.56 -12.98 4.79
N TYR A 132 -11.28 -11.90 4.08
CA TYR A 132 -12.31 -11.21 3.28
C TYR A 132 -12.48 -11.79 1.87
N GLY A 133 -11.63 -12.74 1.45
CA GLY A 133 -11.74 -13.44 0.17
C GLY A 133 -11.61 -12.53 -1.04
N LEU A 134 -10.73 -11.52 -0.98
CA LEU A 134 -10.49 -10.60 -2.07
C LEU A 134 -9.65 -11.25 -3.18
N ASP A 135 -9.99 -10.99 -4.43
CA ASP A 135 -9.18 -11.31 -5.60
C ASP A 135 -8.18 -10.16 -5.85
N VAL A 136 -6.98 -10.28 -5.28
CA VAL A 136 -5.96 -9.25 -5.31
C VAL A 136 -5.02 -9.43 -6.50
N LYS A 137 -4.89 -8.39 -7.32
CA LYS A 137 -3.99 -8.35 -8.48
C LYS A 137 -2.97 -7.24 -8.31
N ILE A 138 -1.70 -7.54 -8.56
CA ILE A 138 -0.63 -6.53 -8.56
C ILE A 138 -0.38 -6.09 -10.00
N VAL A 139 -0.48 -4.79 -10.24
CA VAL A 139 -0.26 -4.16 -11.53
C VAL A 139 1.14 -3.58 -11.58
N CYS A 140 1.95 -4.07 -12.51
CA CYS A 140 3.29 -3.58 -12.79
C CYS A 140 3.31 -2.79 -14.11
N TYR A 141 4.18 -1.80 -14.21
CA TYR A 141 4.41 -1.07 -15.44
C TYR A 141 5.28 -1.89 -16.42
N ASP A 142 6.33 -2.52 -15.86
CA ASP A 142 7.24 -3.42 -16.57
C ASP A 142 7.00 -4.87 -16.14
N GLU A 143 7.82 -5.80 -16.66
CA GLU A 143 7.81 -7.19 -16.19
C GLU A 143 8.09 -7.26 -14.67
N PRO A 144 7.28 -8.05 -13.93
CA PRO A 144 7.49 -8.18 -12.49
C PRO A 144 8.86 -8.82 -12.19
N SER A 145 9.53 -8.33 -11.15
CA SER A 145 10.78 -8.89 -10.68
C SER A 145 10.64 -10.36 -10.24
N ILE A 146 11.76 -11.08 -10.16
CA ILE A 146 11.78 -12.47 -9.68
C ILE A 146 11.25 -12.54 -8.24
N GLU A 147 11.55 -11.54 -7.41
CA GLU A 147 11.08 -11.48 -6.03
C GLU A 147 9.55 -11.37 -5.96
N LEU A 148 8.98 -10.46 -6.74
CA LEU A 148 7.52 -10.31 -6.83
C LEU A 148 6.84 -11.54 -7.41
N GLN A 149 7.42 -12.17 -8.44
CA GLN A 149 6.90 -13.43 -9.00
C GLN A 149 6.90 -14.57 -7.98
N ASN A 150 7.97 -14.69 -7.18
CA ASN A 150 8.07 -15.69 -6.12
C ASN A 150 7.04 -15.44 -5.01
N PHE A 151 6.86 -14.18 -4.62
CA PHE A 151 5.83 -13.78 -3.68
C PHE A 151 4.43 -14.19 -4.16
N ILE A 152 4.05 -13.87 -5.40
CA ILE A 152 2.74 -14.22 -5.96
C ILE A 152 2.55 -15.74 -5.98
N LYS A 153 3.56 -16.50 -6.43
CA LYS A 153 3.49 -17.98 -6.46
C LYS A 153 3.27 -18.61 -5.08
N SER A 154 3.70 -17.96 -4.02
CA SER A 154 3.52 -18.48 -2.66
C SER A 154 2.08 -18.39 -2.14
N TYR A 155 1.22 -17.61 -2.83
CA TYR A 155 -0.19 -17.38 -2.49
C TYR A 155 -1.17 -17.84 -3.58
N SER A 156 -0.67 -18.50 -4.65
CA SER A 156 -1.48 -18.97 -5.80
C SER A 156 -1.95 -20.41 -5.64
#